data_b6aa04530a78393ad172a26bcd0942a6
#
_entry.id   b6aa04530a78393ad172a26bcd0942a6
#
_cell.length_a   1.000
_cell.length_b   1.000
_cell.length_c   1.000
_cell.angle_alpha   90.00
_cell.angle_beta   90.00
_cell.angle_gamma   90.00
#
_symmetry.space_group_name_H-M   'P 1'
#
loop_
_entity.id
_entity.type
_entity.pdbx_description
1 polymer ?
#
loop_
_entity_poly.entity_id
_entity_poly.type
_entity_poly.pdbx_seq_one_letter_code
_entity_poly.pdbx_strand_id
1 'polypeptide(L)'
;MDVKEMLRQVQSGRMSVESAEEMLKNLPYEDLGYAKLDLHRKLRSGFPETVFCQGKPDEYLANIFQVLYRENGEVLGTRATQAQYLLVKEAVPDIVYDPISRILTARRPDCPARQEGCVAVCTGGTADIPVAEEAARTAEFFGCHVERIYDVGVAGIHRLLAQRERIEKANCIVAVAGMEGALGTVIAGLVE
;
A
#
# COMPACT_ATOMS: atom_id res chain seq x y z
N MET A 1 12.96 -15.77 -2.74
CA MET A 1 12.77 -16.81 -1.69
C MET A 1 12.55 -16.08 -0.38
N ASP A 2 11.54 -16.48 0.40
CA ASP A 2 11.24 -15.94 1.74
C ASP A 2 12.32 -16.42 2.75
N VAL A 3 12.72 -15.58 3.72
CA VAL A 3 13.68 -15.92 4.79
C VAL A 3 13.23 -17.18 5.56
N LYS A 4 11.94 -17.35 5.79
CA LYS A 4 11.39 -18.54 6.45
C LYS A 4 11.65 -19.82 5.65
N GLU A 5 11.48 -19.75 4.33
CA GLU A 5 11.78 -20.87 3.43
C GLU A 5 13.29 -21.13 3.35
N MET A 6 14.12 -20.08 3.31
CA MET A 6 15.58 -20.18 3.39
C MET A 6 16.02 -20.89 4.67
N LEU A 7 15.49 -20.49 5.83
CA LEU A 7 15.80 -21.11 7.13
C LEU A 7 15.35 -22.58 7.17
N ARG A 8 14.22 -22.94 6.56
CA ARG A 8 13.78 -24.33 6.42
C ARG A 8 14.73 -25.14 5.55
N GLN A 9 15.26 -24.57 4.48
CA GLN A 9 16.24 -25.24 3.62
C GLN A 9 17.57 -25.43 4.34
N VAL A 10 18.01 -24.48 5.14
CA VAL A 10 19.18 -24.64 6.02
C VAL A 10 18.92 -25.74 7.05
N GLN A 11 17.78 -25.71 7.74
CA GLN A 11 17.42 -26.72 8.73
C GLN A 11 17.36 -28.14 8.14
N SER A 12 16.88 -28.26 6.89
CA SER A 12 16.79 -29.56 6.19
C SER A 12 18.09 -30.00 5.49
N GLY A 13 19.16 -29.21 5.61
CA GLY A 13 20.46 -29.50 4.97
C GLY A 13 20.47 -29.30 3.44
N ARG A 14 19.41 -28.73 2.86
CA ARG A 14 19.32 -28.43 1.42
C ARG A 14 20.05 -27.15 1.02
N MET A 15 20.40 -26.31 1.99
CA MET A 15 21.18 -25.09 1.82
C MET A 15 22.20 -25.01 2.95
N SER A 16 23.45 -24.59 2.64
CA SER A 16 24.44 -24.34 3.67
C SER A 16 24.18 -23.02 4.39
N VAL A 17 24.69 -22.89 5.62
CA VAL A 17 24.60 -21.65 6.40
C VAL A 17 25.32 -20.51 5.68
N GLU A 18 26.47 -20.79 5.07
CA GLU A 18 27.29 -19.83 4.32
C GLU A 18 26.54 -19.31 3.09
N SER A 19 25.85 -20.20 2.35
CA SER A 19 25.02 -19.80 1.21
C SER A 19 23.83 -18.94 1.64
N ALA A 20 23.21 -19.28 2.77
CA ALA A 20 22.12 -18.47 3.32
C ALA A 20 22.61 -17.09 3.79
N GLU A 21 23.78 -17.03 4.44
CA GLU A 21 24.42 -15.78 4.86
C GLU A 21 24.78 -14.88 3.67
N GLU A 22 25.34 -15.44 2.60
CA GLU A 22 25.66 -14.70 1.39
C GLU A 22 24.41 -14.14 0.72
N MET A 23 23.33 -14.93 0.63
CA MET A 23 22.04 -14.46 0.14
C MET A 23 21.48 -13.33 1.00
N LEU A 24 21.59 -13.43 2.34
CA LEU A 24 21.15 -12.38 3.25
C LEU A 24 22.01 -11.10 3.15
N LYS A 25 23.30 -11.20 2.89
CA LYS A 25 24.20 -10.05 2.68
C LYS A 25 23.90 -9.28 1.39
N ASN A 26 23.49 -9.98 0.34
CA ASN A 26 23.20 -9.42 -0.98
C ASN A 26 21.78 -8.85 -1.14
N LEU A 27 20.97 -8.88 -0.08
CA LEU A 27 19.55 -8.55 -0.11
C LEU A 27 19.14 -7.11 0.21
N PRO A 28 19.99 -6.13 0.65
CA PRO A 28 19.40 -4.91 1.21
C PRO A 28 18.74 -4.01 0.18
N TYR A 29 19.26 -3.88 -1.03
CA TYR A 29 18.64 -3.07 -2.09
C TYR A 29 19.25 -3.38 -3.46
N GLU A 30 18.51 -3.05 -4.54
CA GLU A 30 19.03 -3.03 -5.91
C GLU A 30 19.39 -1.58 -6.28
N ASP A 31 20.64 -1.36 -6.68
CA ASP A 31 21.14 -0.04 -7.10
C ASP A 31 21.02 0.11 -8.62
N LEU A 32 20.07 0.95 -9.06
CA LEU A 32 19.86 1.28 -10.47
C LEU A 32 20.73 2.46 -10.94
N GLY A 33 21.66 2.96 -10.08
CA GLY A 33 22.46 4.16 -10.34
C GLY A 33 21.73 5.47 -10.02
N TYR A 34 20.46 5.57 -10.39
CA TYR A 34 19.59 6.73 -10.11
C TYR A 34 18.58 6.47 -8.99
N ALA A 35 18.37 5.22 -8.60
CA ALA A 35 17.47 4.82 -7.51
C ALA A 35 18.03 3.60 -6.78
N LYS A 36 17.75 3.51 -5.49
CA LYS A 36 18.05 2.34 -4.65
C LYS A 36 16.73 1.76 -4.18
N LEU A 37 16.40 0.55 -4.66
CA LEU A 37 15.13 -0.11 -4.37
C LEU A 37 15.27 -1.05 -3.18
N ASP A 38 14.47 -0.84 -2.13
CA ASP A 38 14.49 -1.64 -0.90
C ASP A 38 13.74 -2.97 -1.08
N LEU A 39 14.40 -3.95 -1.65
CA LEU A 39 13.83 -5.28 -1.85
C LEU A 39 13.66 -6.08 -0.53
N HIS A 40 14.28 -5.60 0.55
CA HIS A 40 14.23 -6.20 1.88
C HIS A 40 13.05 -5.73 2.74
N ARG A 41 12.36 -4.68 2.31
CA ARG A 41 11.29 -4.06 3.10
C ARG A 41 10.19 -5.05 3.45
N LYS A 42 9.78 -5.91 2.52
CA LYS A 42 8.75 -6.94 2.74
C LYS A 42 9.15 -7.91 3.87
N LEU A 43 10.43 -8.25 3.98
CA LEU A 43 10.95 -9.13 5.04
C LEU A 43 10.99 -8.45 6.41
N ARG A 44 11.30 -7.14 6.46
CA ARG A 44 11.42 -6.39 7.72
C ARG A 44 10.07 -5.90 8.25
N SER A 45 9.18 -5.44 7.37
CA SER A 45 7.93 -4.77 7.75
C SER A 45 6.66 -5.52 7.32
N GLY A 46 6.81 -6.64 6.59
CA GLY A 46 5.68 -7.39 6.04
C GLY A 46 5.12 -6.84 4.72
N PHE A 47 5.53 -5.63 4.31
CA PHE A 47 5.03 -4.93 3.12
C PHE A 47 6.16 -4.54 2.17
N PRO A 48 5.98 -4.70 0.83
CA PRO A 48 6.98 -4.26 -0.15
C PRO A 48 7.10 -2.74 -0.18
N GLU A 49 8.15 -2.26 -0.87
CA GLU A 49 8.31 -0.84 -1.12
C GLU A 49 7.18 -0.29 -1.99
N THR A 50 6.66 0.88 -1.60
CA THR A 50 5.62 1.62 -2.33
C THR A 50 6.26 2.76 -3.11
N VAL A 51 5.88 2.93 -4.38
CA VAL A 51 6.41 3.96 -5.26
C VAL A 51 5.60 5.24 -5.11
N PHE A 52 6.22 6.31 -4.63
CA PHE A 52 5.64 7.65 -4.70
C PHE A 52 5.91 8.25 -6.09
N CYS A 53 4.90 8.29 -6.96
CA CYS A 53 5.06 8.63 -8.37
C CYS A 53 5.20 10.13 -8.62
N GLN A 54 4.59 10.97 -7.77
CA GLN A 54 4.61 12.43 -7.93
C GLN A 54 6.05 12.96 -7.87
N GLY A 55 6.45 13.70 -8.91
CA GLY A 55 7.78 14.30 -8.98
C GLY A 55 8.90 13.35 -9.38
N LYS A 56 8.63 12.05 -9.58
CA LYS A 56 9.63 11.16 -10.18
C LYS A 56 9.76 11.43 -11.68
N PRO A 57 10.99 11.47 -12.23
CA PRO A 57 11.20 11.51 -13.67
C PRO A 57 10.55 10.29 -14.35
N ASP A 58 9.83 10.54 -15.43
CA ASP A 58 9.07 9.52 -16.16
C ASP A 58 10.00 8.42 -16.73
N GLU A 59 11.20 8.78 -17.15
CA GLU A 59 12.23 7.86 -17.66
C GLU A 59 12.68 6.78 -16.67
N TYR A 60 12.56 7.05 -15.34
CA TYR A 60 12.94 6.10 -14.30
C TYR A 60 11.77 5.27 -13.79
N LEU A 61 10.55 5.81 -13.94
CA LEU A 61 9.36 5.25 -13.29
C LEU A 61 9.04 3.83 -13.79
N ALA A 62 9.04 3.63 -15.11
CA ALA A 62 8.72 2.34 -15.72
C ALA A 62 9.68 1.23 -15.25
N ASN A 63 10.99 1.53 -15.20
CA ASN A 63 11.99 0.57 -14.75
C ASN A 63 11.87 0.26 -13.24
N ILE A 64 11.60 1.27 -12.41
CA ILE A 64 11.34 1.07 -10.97
C ILE A 64 10.17 0.09 -10.76
N PHE A 65 9.06 0.32 -11.45
CA PHE A 65 7.89 -0.56 -11.36
C PHE A 65 8.20 -1.98 -11.85
N GLN A 66 8.91 -2.11 -12.95
CA GLN A 66 9.29 -3.40 -13.52
C GLN A 66 10.14 -4.23 -12.55
N VAL A 67 11.17 -3.61 -11.95
CA VAL A 67 12.04 -4.28 -10.97
C VAL A 67 11.27 -4.69 -9.74
N LEU A 68 10.51 -3.77 -9.12
CA LEU A 68 9.72 -4.09 -7.92
C LEU A 68 8.67 -5.18 -8.19
N TYR A 69 7.99 -5.14 -9.33
CA TYR A 69 7.01 -6.16 -9.71
C TYR A 69 7.67 -7.52 -9.96
N ARG A 70 8.83 -7.55 -10.63
CA ARG A 70 9.60 -8.78 -10.87
C ARG A 70 10.01 -9.44 -9.55
N GLU A 71 10.57 -8.66 -8.62
CA GLU A 71 11.15 -9.18 -7.38
C GLU A 71 10.08 -9.53 -6.32
N ASN A 72 9.07 -8.68 -6.15
CA ASN A 72 8.06 -8.86 -5.10
C ASN A 72 6.81 -9.62 -5.56
N GLY A 73 6.57 -9.76 -6.88
CA GLY A 73 5.33 -10.29 -7.43
C GLY A 73 4.14 -9.33 -7.35
N GLU A 74 4.34 -8.19 -6.72
CA GLU A 74 3.35 -7.13 -6.52
C GLU A 74 4.03 -5.77 -6.45
N VAL A 75 3.33 -4.71 -6.88
CA VAL A 75 3.81 -3.34 -6.79
C VAL A 75 2.63 -2.38 -6.64
N LEU A 76 2.82 -1.36 -5.80
CA LEU A 76 1.89 -0.27 -5.60
C LEU A 76 2.60 1.06 -5.80
N GLY A 77 1.96 1.96 -6.56
CA GLY A 77 2.40 3.35 -6.69
C GLY A 77 1.27 4.31 -6.36
N THR A 78 1.62 5.40 -5.68
CA THR A 78 0.68 6.45 -5.28
C THR A 78 0.95 7.74 -6.04
N ARG A 79 -0.05 8.62 -6.11
CA ARG A 79 0.03 9.95 -6.75
C ARG A 79 0.46 9.90 -8.22
N ALA A 80 0.10 8.84 -8.93
CA ALA A 80 0.39 8.72 -10.34
C ALA A 80 -0.52 9.62 -11.20
N THR A 81 -0.02 9.98 -12.37
CA THR A 81 -0.82 10.60 -13.43
C THR A 81 -1.25 9.57 -14.47
N GLN A 82 -2.24 9.91 -15.29
CA GLN A 82 -2.64 9.07 -16.43
C GLN A 82 -1.48 8.86 -17.42
N ALA A 83 -0.63 9.84 -17.64
CA ALA A 83 0.55 9.73 -18.50
C ALA A 83 1.54 8.71 -17.92
N GLN A 84 1.83 8.79 -16.63
CA GLN A 84 2.70 7.83 -15.93
C GLN A 84 2.13 6.40 -15.96
N TYR A 85 0.82 6.24 -15.85
CA TYR A 85 0.17 4.94 -16.04
C TYR A 85 0.48 4.34 -17.41
N LEU A 86 0.35 5.13 -18.49
CA LEU A 86 0.61 4.64 -19.85
C LEU A 86 2.06 4.19 -20.01
N LEU A 87 3.02 4.96 -19.48
CA LEU A 87 4.44 4.59 -19.48
C LEU A 87 4.72 3.29 -18.71
N VAL A 88 4.16 3.17 -17.50
CA VAL A 88 4.36 1.98 -16.67
C VAL A 88 3.70 0.76 -17.29
N LYS A 89 2.57 0.92 -17.99
CA LYS A 89 1.84 -0.19 -18.63
C LYS A 89 2.62 -0.88 -19.74
N GLU A 90 3.51 -0.18 -20.43
CA GLU A 90 4.40 -0.77 -21.42
C GLU A 90 5.40 -1.77 -20.79
N ALA A 91 5.87 -1.48 -19.58
CA ALA A 91 6.83 -2.32 -18.85
C ALA A 91 6.15 -3.37 -17.94
N VAL A 92 4.95 -3.07 -17.43
CA VAL A 92 4.15 -3.94 -16.55
C VAL A 92 2.72 -4.03 -17.11
N PRO A 93 2.44 -4.97 -18.05
CA PRO A 93 1.14 -5.06 -18.73
C PRO A 93 -0.07 -5.29 -17.80
N ASP A 94 0.16 -5.89 -16.63
CA ASP A 94 -0.88 -6.18 -15.63
C ASP A 94 -1.22 -4.97 -14.73
N ILE A 95 -0.53 -3.82 -14.91
CA ILE A 95 -0.77 -2.64 -14.09
C ILE A 95 -2.18 -2.08 -14.29
N VAL A 96 -2.84 -1.76 -13.21
CA VAL A 96 -4.16 -1.13 -13.16
C VAL A 96 -4.03 0.26 -12.57
N TYR A 97 -4.78 1.22 -13.09
CA TYR A 97 -4.82 2.60 -12.62
C TYR A 97 -6.22 2.98 -12.13
N ASP A 98 -6.29 3.52 -10.94
CA ASP A 98 -7.50 4.17 -10.43
C ASP A 98 -7.34 5.69 -10.50
N PRO A 99 -8.18 6.38 -11.30
CA PRO A 99 -8.04 7.83 -11.52
C PRO A 99 -8.46 8.69 -10.32
N ILE A 100 -9.31 8.16 -9.41
CA ILE A 100 -9.77 8.90 -8.23
C ILE A 100 -8.66 8.96 -7.19
N SER A 101 -8.14 7.81 -6.80
CA SER A 101 -7.04 7.69 -5.84
C SER A 101 -5.66 7.98 -6.44
N ARG A 102 -5.55 7.97 -7.77
CA ARG A 102 -4.29 8.08 -8.50
C ARG A 102 -3.29 6.97 -8.13
N ILE A 103 -3.81 5.78 -7.88
CA ILE A 103 -3.02 4.59 -7.52
C ILE A 103 -2.77 3.71 -8.74
N LEU A 104 -1.56 3.20 -8.82
CA LEU A 104 -1.12 2.13 -9.73
C LEU A 104 -0.92 0.85 -8.92
N THR A 105 -1.51 -0.25 -9.36
CA THR A 105 -1.30 -1.57 -8.73
C THR A 105 -1.11 -2.66 -9.77
N ALA A 106 -0.19 -3.58 -9.48
CA ALA A 106 -0.11 -4.86 -10.16
C ALA A 106 0.18 -5.95 -9.13
N ARG A 107 -0.39 -7.15 -9.34
CA ARG A 107 -0.15 -8.33 -8.51
C ARG A 107 -0.24 -9.58 -9.36
N ARG A 108 0.76 -10.45 -9.25
CA ARG A 108 0.75 -11.75 -9.92
C ARG A 108 -0.23 -12.71 -9.26
N PRO A 109 -0.82 -13.65 -10.01
CA PRO A 109 -1.75 -14.64 -9.47
C PRO A 109 -1.15 -15.55 -8.39
N ASP A 110 0.17 -15.78 -8.44
CA ASP A 110 0.92 -16.58 -7.47
C ASP A 110 1.28 -15.80 -6.18
N CYS A 111 0.91 -14.53 -6.11
CA CYS A 111 1.10 -13.66 -4.94
C CYS A 111 -0.26 -13.25 -4.36
N PRO A 112 -0.96 -14.15 -3.62
CA PRO A 112 -2.29 -13.85 -3.10
C PRO A 112 -2.25 -12.72 -2.07
N ALA A 113 -3.30 -11.90 -2.07
CA ALA A 113 -3.50 -10.91 -1.01
C ALA A 113 -3.72 -11.63 0.33
N ARG A 114 -3.09 -11.12 1.39
CA ARG A 114 -3.49 -11.48 2.75
C ARG A 114 -4.85 -10.85 3.02
N GLN A 115 -5.65 -11.47 3.88
CA GLN A 115 -6.89 -10.86 4.38
C GLN A 115 -6.75 -10.75 5.90
N GLU A 116 -6.44 -9.54 6.37
CA GLU A 116 -6.20 -9.30 7.79
C GLU A 116 -6.85 -7.97 8.20
N GLY A 117 -7.81 -8.05 9.10
CA GLY A 117 -8.41 -6.90 9.75
C GLY A 117 -9.32 -6.05 8.87
N CYS A 118 -9.90 -5.03 9.49
CA CYS A 118 -10.81 -4.06 8.89
C CYS A 118 -10.31 -2.64 9.16
N VAL A 119 -10.30 -1.81 8.12
CA VAL A 119 -9.96 -0.38 8.20
C VAL A 119 -11.19 0.44 7.82
N ALA A 120 -11.66 1.31 8.73
CA ALA A 120 -12.67 2.30 8.39
C ALA A 120 -11.99 3.57 7.85
N VAL A 121 -12.37 4.01 6.66
CA VAL A 121 -11.88 5.26 6.05
C VAL A 121 -13.01 6.27 6.03
N CYS A 122 -12.87 7.32 6.83
CA CYS A 122 -13.89 8.35 7.05
C CYS A 122 -13.47 9.68 6.40
N THR A 123 -14.40 10.37 5.72
CA THR A 123 -14.13 11.72 5.19
C THR A 123 -14.98 12.79 5.85
N GLY A 124 -14.41 14.00 6.02
CA GLY A 124 -15.15 15.18 6.45
C GLY A 124 -16.12 15.66 5.38
N GLY A 125 -15.71 15.69 4.13
CA GLY A 125 -16.50 16.10 3.00
C GLY A 125 -16.16 15.34 1.71
N THR A 126 -16.90 15.66 0.64
CA THR A 126 -16.70 15.02 -0.69
C THR A 126 -15.38 15.41 -1.35
N ALA A 127 -14.82 16.57 -1.03
CA ALA A 127 -13.51 17.02 -1.51
C ALA A 127 -12.35 16.15 -0.97
N ASP A 128 -12.57 15.45 0.14
CA ASP A 128 -11.57 14.59 0.78
C ASP A 128 -11.51 13.17 0.14
N ILE A 129 -12.51 12.82 -0.69
CA ILE A 129 -12.65 11.47 -1.29
C ILE A 129 -11.39 11.02 -2.03
N PRO A 130 -10.70 11.82 -2.84
CA PRO A 130 -9.51 11.35 -3.54
C PRO A 130 -8.39 10.89 -2.59
N VAL A 131 -8.20 11.59 -1.48
CA VAL A 131 -7.20 11.22 -0.44
C VAL A 131 -7.68 10.00 0.35
N ALA A 132 -8.96 9.92 0.64
CA ALA A 132 -9.56 8.77 1.31
C ALA A 132 -9.48 7.49 0.45
N GLU A 133 -9.74 7.61 -0.86
CA GLU A 133 -9.58 6.48 -1.80
C GLU A 133 -8.12 6.05 -1.94
N GLU A 134 -7.15 6.98 -1.87
CA GLU A 134 -5.72 6.61 -1.82
C GLU A 134 -5.44 5.74 -0.59
N ALA A 135 -5.93 6.10 0.58
CA ALA A 135 -5.79 5.31 1.80
C ALA A 135 -6.55 3.97 1.71
N ALA A 136 -7.81 3.99 1.26
CA ALA A 136 -8.66 2.83 1.13
C ALA A 136 -8.06 1.76 0.20
N ARG A 137 -7.67 2.14 -1.00
CA ARG A 137 -7.08 1.22 -1.99
C ARG A 137 -5.69 0.74 -1.59
N THR A 138 -4.93 1.54 -0.86
CA THR A 138 -3.66 1.10 -0.28
C THR A 138 -3.90 0.01 0.77
N ALA A 139 -4.87 0.19 1.66
CA ALA A 139 -5.23 -0.81 2.66
C ALA A 139 -5.77 -2.10 2.00
N GLU A 140 -6.63 -1.99 0.99
CA GLU A 140 -7.13 -3.14 0.20
C GLU A 140 -5.99 -3.87 -0.51
N PHE A 141 -5.04 -3.14 -1.10
CA PHE A 141 -3.87 -3.74 -1.75
C PHE A 141 -3.04 -4.55 -0.75
N PHE A 142 -2.90 -4.09 0.47
CA PHE A 142 -2.18 -4.82 1.53
C PHE A 142 -3.04 -5.87 2.26
N GLY A 143 -4.29 -6.06 1.83
CA GLY A 143 -5.14 -7.18 2.26
C GLY A 143 -6.12 -6.88 3.39
N CYS A 144 -6.33 -5.61 3.72
CA CYS A 144 -7.36 -5.24 4.68
C CYS A 144 -8.75 -5.21 4.01
N HIS A 145 -9.77 -5.59 4.77
CA HIS A 145 -11.14 -5.18 4.44
C HIS A 145 -11.30 -3.68 4.70
N VAL A 146 -11.96 -2.94 3.81
CA VAL A 146 -12.12 -1.49 3.95
C VAL A 146 -13.59 -1.09 3.96
N GLU A 147 -13.99 -0.44 5.06
CA GLU A 147 -15.28 0.24 5.20
C GLU A 147 -15.13 1.72 4.82
N ARG A 148 -15.78 2.12 3.74
CA ARG A 148 -15.82 3.52 3.27
C ARG A 148 -16.98 4.26 3.91
N ILE A 149 -16.70 5.32 4.68
CA ILE A 149 -17.67 6.12 5.45
C ILE A 149 -17.45 7.60 5.10
N TYR A 150 -18.06 8.02 3.99
CA TYR A 150 -17.80 9.32 3.41
C TYR A 150 -18.84 10.37 3.80
N ASP A 151 -18.41 11.64 3.76
CA ASP A 151 -19.22 12.84 4.04
C ASP A 151 -19.86 12.83 5.45
N VAL A 152 -19.05 12.49 6.46
CA VAL A 152 -19.45 12.47 7.88
C VAL A 152 -18.80 13.61 8.69
N GLY A 153 -18.60 14.76 8.07
CA GLY A 153 -18.01 15.93 8.71
C GLY A 153 -18.76 16.40 9.97
N VAL A 154 -18.02 16.97 10.92
CA VAL A 154 -18.51 17.35 12.24
C VAL A 154 -19.56 18.47 12.21
N ALA A 155 -19.62 19.27 11.14
CA ALA A 155 -20.68 20.25 10.95
C ALA A 155 -22.09 19.62 10.88
N GLY A 156 -22.15 18.33 10.51
CA GLY A 156 -23.38 17.54 10.55
C GLY A 156 -23.17 16.28 11.37
N ILE A 157 -22.87 16.43 12.67
CA ILE A 157 -22.46 15.36 13.58
C ILE A 157 -23.38 14.13 13.58
N HIS A 158 -24.68 14.33 13.33
CA HIS A 158 -25.66 13.26 13.22
C HIS A 158 -25.33 12.24 12.13
N ARG A 159 -24.67 12.66 11.03
CA ARG A 159 -24.20 11.77 9.95
C ARG A 159 -23.12 10.83 10.46
N LEU A 160 -22.18 11.34 11.23
CA LEU A 160 -21.11 10.54 11.86
C LEU A 160 -21.70 9.56 12.88
N LEU A 161 -22.58 10.05 13.78
CA LEU A 161 -23.22 9.23 14.81
C LEU A 161 -24.03 8.06 14.22
N ALA A 162 -24.67 8.27 13.07
CA ALA A 162 -25.40 7.22 12.36
C ALA A 162 -24.48 6.08 11.81
N GLN A 163 -23.18 6.31 11.72
CA GLN A 163 -22.19 5.32 11.25
C GLN A 163 -21.38 4.70 12.39
N ARG A 164 -21.66 5.05 13.64
CA ARG A 164 -20.88 4.64 14.83
C ARG A 164 -20.61 3.13 14.86
N GLU A 165 -21.64 2.30 14.71
CA GLU A 165 -21.50 0.83 14.78
C GLU A 165 -20.56 0.25 13.70
N ARG A 166 -20.46 0.89 12.52
CA ARG A 166 -19.53 0.48 11.46
C ARG A 166 -18.11 0.89 11.79
N ILE A 167 -17.95 2.07 12.39
CA ILE A 167 -16.63 2.59 12.79
C ILE A 167 -16.06 1.74 13.92
N GLU A 168 -16.86 1.39 14.93
CA GLU A 168 -16.46 0.59 16.10
C GLU A 168 -16.02 -0.84 15.73
N LYS A 169 -16.48 -1.39 14.60
CA LYS A 169 -16.07 -2.72 14.12
C LYS A 169 -14.69 -2.75 13.46
N ALA A 170 -14.13 -1.60 13.14
CA ALA A 170 -12.84 -1.52 12.49
C ALA A 170 -11.67 -1.68 13.48
N ASN A 171 -10.61 -2.34 13.06
CA ASN A 171 -9.38 -2.46 13.85
C ASN A 171 -8.52 -1.18 13.79
N CYS A 172 -8.72 -0.38 12.74
CA CYS A 172 -8.02 0.88 12.52
C CYS A 172 -8.95 1.85 11.81
N ILE A 173 -8.80 3.14 12.12
CA ILE A 173 -9.60 4.19 11.50
C ILE A 173 -8.69 5.21 10.85
N VAL A 174 -8.96 5.55 9.59
CA VAL A 174 -8.31 6.64 8.85
C VAL A 174 -9.31 7.76 8.70
N ALA A 175 -9.09 8.89 9.36
CA ALA A 175 -9.91 10.08 9.23
C ALA A 175 -9.24 11.08 8.29
N VAL A 176 -9.92 11.42 7.19
CA VAL A 176 -9.47 12.37 6.17
C VAL A 176 -10.36 13.61 6.23
N ALA A 177 -9.77 14.72 6.65
CA ALA A 177 -10.48 15.99 6.75
C ALA A 177 -9.50 17.16 6.54
N GLY A 178 -9.97 18.18 5.86
CA GLY A 178 -9.28 19.47 5.74
C GLY A 178 -9.55 20.41 6.92
N MET A 179 -9.39 21.71 6.69
CA MET A 179 -9.67 22.78 7.65
C MET A 179 -8.94 22.57 9.00
N GLU A 180 -9.68 22.42 10.11
CA GLU A 180 -9.16 22.21 11.46
C GLU A 180 -8.92 20.73 11.83
N GLY A 181 -9.33 19.81 10.96
CA GLY A 181 -9.13 18.37 11.17
C GLY A 181 -9.95 17.76 12.32
N ALA A 182 -11.01 18.42 12.78
CA ALA A 182 -11.78 18.03 13.96
C ALA A 182 -12.41 16.64 13.88
N LEU A 183 -12.65 16.12 12.67
CA LEU A 183 -13.23 14.79 12.46
C LEU A 183 -12.42 13.70 13.20
N GLY A 184 -11.10 13.72 13.08
CA GLY A 184 -10.24 12.72 13.73
C GLY A 184 -10.36 12.75 15.27
N THR A 185 -10.40 13.94 15.85
CA THR A 185 -10.54 14.12 17.31
C THR A 185 -11.93 13.63 17.79
N VAL A 186 -12.98 13.94 17.04
CA VAL A 186 -14.34 13.50 17.40
C VAL A 186 -14.47 11.98 17.28
N ILE A 187 -13.97 11.37 16.22
CA ILE A 187 -13.96 9.91 16.06
C ILE A 187 -13.20 9.26 17.23
N ALA A 188 -12.01 9.76 17.59
CA ALA A 188 -11.22 9.22 18.70
C ALA A 188 -11.95 9.29 20.05
N GLY A 189 -12.88 10.23 20.22
CA GLY A 189 -13.74 10.30 21.41
C GLY A 189 -14.99 9.41 21.35
N LEU A 190 -15.30 8.82 20.19
CA LEU A 190 -16.48 7.97 19.99
C LEU A 190 -16.17 6.48 20.06
N VAL A 191 -14.91 6.08 19.88
CA VAL A 191 -14.46 4.68 19.83
C VAL A 191 -13.50 4.38 20.98
N GLU A 192 -13.40 3.09 21.36
CA GLU A 192 -12.49 2.60 22.41
C GLU A 192 -11.14 2.18 21.81
#